data_c57bd0bfee6616f62736446878ba20ad
#
_entry.id   c57bd0bfee6616f62736446878ba20ad
#
_cell.length_a   1.000
_cell.length_b   1.000
_cell.length_c   1.000
_cell.angle_alpha   90.00
_cell.angle_beta   90.00
_cell.angle_gamma   90.00
#
_symmetry.space_group_name_H-M   'P 1'
#
loop_
_entity.id
_entity.type
_entity.pdbx_description
1 polymer ?
#
loop_
_entity_poly.entity_id
_entity_poly.type
_entity_poly.pdbx_seq_one_letter_code
_entity_poly.pdbx_strand_id
1 'polypeptide(L)'
;MMSTDKEKPVKPSDSVIDYPDVSKATVSEIKDYISLWVGGHDYFAVKWYVRYLEDEHTFYSDRGNFVILHKIEIVLSYIRNHHQDFLV
;
A
#
# COMPACT_ATOMS: atom_id res chain seq x y z
N MET A 1 23.93 3.11 3.88
CA MET A 1 23.47 3.32 3.98
C MET A 1 22.37 3.02 4.20
N MET A 2 21.74 2.83 4.12
CA MET A 2 20.86 2.56 4.35
C MET A 2 19.88 3.13 5.06
N SER A 3 19.86 3.95 5.25
CA SER A 3 19.11 4.70 6.20
C SER A 3 17.78 5.21 5.72
N THR A 4 17.59 5.18 4.46
CA THR A 4 16.31 5.62 3.90
C THR A 4 15.16 4.74 4.36
N ASP A 5 15.46 3.54 4.77
CA ASP A 5 14.42 2.62 5.19
C ASP A 5 13.72 3.05 6.46
N LYS A 6 14.31 3.96 7.20
CA LYS A 6 13.72 4.37 8.46
C LYS A 6 12.44 5.15 8.30
N GLU A 7 12.22 5.71 7.14
CA GLU A 7 11.05 6.54 6.91
C GLU A 7 9.83 5.75 6.46
N LYS A 8 9.99 4.47 6.27
CA LYS A 8 8.92 3.64 5.75
C LYS A 8 8.60 2.50 6.68
N PRO A 9 7.37 1.99 6.61
CA PRO A 9 7.02 0.81 7.41
C PRO A 9 7.93 -0.36 7.08
N VAL A 10 8.20 -1.19 8.05
CA VAL A 10 9.01 -2.36 7.84
C VAL A 10 8.21 -3.36 7.02
N LYS A 11 8.79 -3.89 5.97
CA LYS A 11 8.13 -4.89 5.16
C LYS A 11 7.95 -6.19 5.94
N PRO A 12 6.88 -6.94 5.62
CA PRO A 12 6.66 -8.24 6.27
C PRO A 12 7.81 -9.20 6.04
N SER A 13 8.43 -9.10 4.87
CA SER A 13 9.57 -9.94 4.54
C SER A 13 10.52 -9.10 3.70
N ASP A 14 11.72 -8.92 4.18
CA ASP A 14 12.67 -8.04 3.56
C ASP A 14 13.02 -8.44 2.15
N SER A 15 13.10 -9.71 1.90
CA SER A 15 13.65 -10.18 0.65
C SER A 15 12.62 -10.62 -0.34
N VAL A 16 11.38 -10.73 0.07
CA VAL A 16 10.38 -11.41 -0.74
C VAL A 16 9.30 -10.50 -1.26
N ILE A 17 8.81 -9.62 -0.40
CA ILE A 17 7.68 -8.80 -0.78
C ILE A 17 8.15 -7.64 -1.63
N ASP A 18 7.65 -7.66 -2.87
CA ASP A 18 7.83 -6.58 -3.79
C ASP A 18 6.50 -5.85 -3.84
N TYR A 19 6.51 -4.56 -3.61
CA TYR A 19 5.26 -3.81 -3.54
C TYR A 19 5.30 -2.62 -4.48
N PRO A 20 4.13 -2.20 -5.00
CA PRO A 20 4.09 -1.06 -5.90
C PRO A 20 4.20 0.25 -5.14
N ASP A 21 5.08 1.12 -5.61
CA ASP A 21 5.26 2.45 -5.05
C ASP A 21 4.06 3.29 -5.48
N VAL A 22 3.28 3.75 -4.52
CA VAL A 22 2.03 4.46 -4.81
C VAL A 22 2.27 5.74 -5.60
N SER A 23 3.44 6.32 -5.51
CA SER A 23 3.74 7.54 -6.25
C SER A 23 4.01 7.27 -7.73
N LYS A 24 4.32 6.04 -8.08
CA LYS A 24 4.72 5.68 -9.45
C LYS A 24 3.77 4.71 -10.13
N ALA A 25 3.19 3.80 -9.37
CA ALA A 25 2.32 2.78 -9.93
C ALA A 25 0.94 3.35 -10.21
N THR A 26 0.27 2.79 -11.20
CA THR A 26 -1.12 3.16 -11.47
C THR A 26 -2.04 2.43 -10.50
N VAL A 27 -3.26 2.92 -10.38
CA VAL A 27 -4.26 2.25 -9.55
C VAL A 27 -4.46 0.82 -10.02
N SER A 28 -4.49 0.61 -11.34
CA SER A 28 -4.68 -0.72 -11.89
C SER A 28 -3.56 -1.67 -11.49
N GLU A 29 -2.32 -1.19 -11.56
CA GLU A 29 -1.17 -2.00 -11.16
C GLU A 29 -1.22 -2.36 -9.68
N ILE A 30 -1.63 -1.41 -8.86
CA ILE A 30 -1.74 -1.65 -7.42
C ILE A 30 -2.82 -2.69 -7.13
N LYS A 31 -3.95 -2.59 -7.82
CA LYS A 31 -5.03 -3.56 -7.65
C LYS A 31 -4.58 -4.97 -8.05
N ASP A 32 -3.76 -5.08 -9.09
CA ASP A 32 -3.23 -6.36 -9.52
C ASP A 32 -2.36 -7.00 -8.43
N TYR A 33 -1.52 -6.20 -7.80
CA TYR A 33 -0.70 -6.70 -6.69
C TYR A 33 -1.57 -7.18 -5.54
N ILE A 34 -2.58 -6.39 -5.19
CA ILE A 34 -3.47 -6.77 -4.10
C ILE A 34 -4.17 -8.10 -4.43
N SER A 35 -4.61 -8.25 -5.67
CA SER A 35 -5.26 -9.49 -6.09
C SER A 35 -4.34 -10.68 -5.98
N LEU A 36 -3.06 -10.51 -6.30
CA LEU A 36 -2.09 -11.58 -6.15
C LEU A 36 -1.92 -11.97 -4.69
N TRP A 37 -1.83 -11.01 -3.81
CA TRP A 37 -1.69 -11.29 -2.37
C TRP A 37 -2.94 -11.98 -1.83
N VAL A 38 -4.11 -11.51 -2.23
CA VAL A 38 -5.36 -12.09 -1.79
C VAL A 38 -5.48 -13.52 -2.29
N GLY A 39 -5.13 -13.75 -3.57
CA GLY A 39 -5.18 -15.08 -4.15
C GLY A 39 -4.23 -16.06 -3.48
N GLY A 40 -3.11 -15.56 -2.96
CA GLY A 40 -2.16 -16.38 -2.23
C GLY A 40 -2.42 -16.43 -0.72
N HIS A 41 -3.52 -15.84 -0.27
CA HIS A 41 -3.87 -15.74 1.15
C HIS A 41 -2.79 -15.06 1.98
N ASP A 42 -2.11 -14.09 1.38
CA ASP A 42 -1.07 -13.35 2.07
C ASP A 42 -1.69 -12.15 2.79
N TYR A 43 -2.35 -12.46 3.90
CA TYR A 43 -3.04 -11.43 4.69
C TYR A 43 -2.08 -10.40 5.24
N PHE A 44 -0.89 -10.86 5.59
CA PHE A 44 0.11 -9.97 6.16
C PHE A 44 0.53 -8.90 5.15
N ALA A 45 0.73 -9.30 3.90
CA ALA A 45 1.09 -8.36 2.85
C ALA A 45 0.00 -7.31 2.65
N VAL A 46 -1.25 -7.73 2.63
CA VAL A 46 -2.36 -6.79 2.45
C VAL A 46 -2.43 -5.81 3.61
N LYS A 47 -2.34 -6.31 4.84
CA LYS A 47 -2.40 -5.45 6.02
C LYS A 47 -1.21 -4.49 6.06
N TRP A 48 -0.04 -4.99 5.72
CA TRP A 48 1.14 -4.14 5.67
C TRP A 48 0.98 -3.04 4.64
N TYR A 49 0.43 -3.37 3.48
CA TYR A 49 0.27 -2.39 2.41
C TYR A 49 -0.76 -1.32 2.79
N VAL A 50 -1.83 -1.70 3.48
CA VAL A 50 -2.79 -0.72 3.99
C VAL A 50 -2.09 0.27 4.91
N ARG A 51 -1.25 -0.24 5.82
CA ARG A 51 -0.51 0.63 6.72
C ARG A 51 0.43 1.54 5.95
N TYR A 52 1.10 0.99 4.95
CA TYR A 52 1.96 1.78 4.08
C TYR A 52 1.18 2.90 3.39
N LEU A 53 0.00 2.60 2.88
CA LEU A 53 -0.82 3.61 2.22
C LEU A 53 -1.27 4.70 3.19
N GLU A 54 -1.61 4.34 4.41
CA GLU A 54 -2.00 5.31 5.42
C GLU A 54 -0.85 6.24 5.75
N ASP A 55 0.34 5.69 5.89
CA ASP A 55 1.53 6.52 6.16
C ASP A 55 1.84 7.43 4.99
N GLU A 56 1.72 6.93 3.77
CA GLU A 56 1.95 7.74 2.59
C GLU A 56 0.88 8.81 2.44
N HIS A 57 -0.33 8.53 2.86
CA HIS A 57 -1.41 9.52 2.83
C HIS A 57 -1.04 10.72 3.69
N THR A 58 -0.54 10.47 4.89
CA THR A 58 -0.11 11.54 5.78
C THR A 58 1.04 12.33 5.16
N PHE A 59 2.00 11.61 4.60
CA PHE A 59 3.18 12.22 3.99
C PHE A 59 2.79 13.18 2.85
N TYR A 60 1.94 12.73 1.95
CA TYR A 60 1.54 13.55 0.81
C TYR A 60 0.50 14.60 1.16
N SER A 61 -0.27 14.38 2.22
CA SER A 61 -1.19 15.38 2.73
C SER A 61 -0.41 16.61 3.20
N ASP A 62 0.68 16.39 3.91
CA ASP A 62 1.52 17.48 4.38
C ASP A 62 2.11 18.28 3.23
N ARG A 63 2.29 17.64 2.09
CA ARG A 63 2.87 18.29 0.92
C ARG A 63 1.83 18.83 -0.04
N GLY A 64 0.57 18.63 0.23
CA GLY A 64 -0.50 19.08 -0.64
C GLY A 64 -0.54 18.38 -1.99
N ASN A 65 -0.04 17.16 -2.07
CA ASN A 65 -0.03 16.42 -3.33
C ASN A 65 -1.34 15.66 -3.50
N PHE A 66 -2.35 16.38 -4.00
CA PHE A 66 -3.70 15.83 -4.08
C PHE A 66 -3.85 14.70 -5.10
N VAL A 67 -3.00 14.68 -6.12
CA VAL A 67 -3.06 13.61 -7.12
C VAL A 67 -2.76 12.26 -6.47
N ILE A 68 -1.69 12.21 -5.68
CA ILE A 68 -1.31 10.96 -5.02
C ILE A 68 -2.28 10.65 -3.89
N LEU A 69 -2.75 11.65 -3.16
CA LEU A 69 -3.75 11.44 -2.12
C LEU A 69 -5.00 10.78 -2.69
N HIS A 70 -5.47 11.28 -3.83
CA HIS A 70 -6.65 10.71 -4.46
C HIS A 70 -6.43 9.26 -4.87
N LYS A 71 -5.25 8.96 -5.41
CA LYS A 71 -4.89 7.61 -5.77
C LYS A 71 -4.92 6.68 -4.55
N ILE A 72 -4.34 7.12 -3.44
CA ILE A 72 -4.33 6.34 -2.21
C ILE A 72 -5.76 6.08 -1.73
N GLU A 73 -6.61 7.09 -1.77
CA GLU A 73 -7.98 6.95 -1.33
C GLU A 73 -8.75 5.94 -2.17
N ILE A 74 -8.52 5.95 -3.47
CA ILE A 74 -9.16 4.99 -4.37
C ILE A 74 -8.75 3.57 -3.99
N VAL A 75 -7.46 3.36 -3.76
CA VAL A 75 -6.95 2.02 -3.44
C VAL A 75 -7.46 1.56 -2.08
N LEU A 76 -7.45 2.44 -1.08
CA LEU A 76 -7.96 2.08 0.25
C LEU A 76 -9.44 1.73 0.19
N SER A 77 -10.22 2.48 -0.57
CA SER A 77 -11.64 2.18 -0.75
C SER A 77 -11.83 0.83 -1.41
N TYR A 78 -11.03 0.53 -2.41
CA TYR A 78 -11.09 -0.75 -3.09
C TYR A 78 -10.85 -1.90 -2.09
N ILE A 79 -9.83 -1.78 -1.26
CA ILE A 79 -9.54 -2.82 -0.29
C ILE A 79 -10.68 -2.97 0.72
N ARG A 80 -11.19 -1.86 1.21
CA ARG A 80 -12.29 -1.91 2.19
C ARG A 80 -13.55 -2.51 1.60
N ASN A 81 -13.84 -2.22 0.35
CA ASN A 81 -15.09 -2.67 -0.26
C ASN A 81 -15.03 -4.11 -0.76
N HIS A 82 -13.85 -4.56 -1.16
CA HIS A 82 -13.72 -5.87 -1.79
C HIS A 82 -12.96 -6.89 -0.97
N HIS A 83 -12.18 -6.43 -0.02
CA HIS A 83 -11.30 -7.30 0.76
C HIS A 83 -11.31 -6.96 2.24
N GLN A 84 -12.46 -6.54 2.75
CA GLN A 84 -12.50 -6.08 4.14
C GLN A 84 -12.18 -7.20 5.14
N ASP A 85 -12.37 -8.45 4.75
CA ASP A 85 -12.01 -9.58 5.61
C ASP A 85 -10.53 -9.56 5.97
N PHE A 86 -9.72 -8.96 5.12
CA PHE A 86 -8.29 -8.91 5.32
C PHE A 86 -7.88 -7.78 6.26
N LEU A 87 -8.80 -6.91 6.60
CA LEU A 87 -8.52 -5.75 7.46
C LEU A 87 -8.92 -5.97 8.92
N VAL A 88 -9.55 -7.07 9.18
CA VAL A 88 -10.06 -7.37 10.53
C VAL A 88 -8.97 -7.92 11.42
#